data_2a2271d39f3871d98865994519849ece
#
_entry.id   2a2271d39f3871d98865994519849ece
#
_cell.length_a   1.000
_cell.length_b   1.000
_cell.length_c   1.000
_cell.angle_alpha   90.00
_cell.angle_beta   90.00
_cell.angle_gamma   90.00
#
_symmetry.space_group_name_H-M   'P 1'
#
loop_
_entity.id
_entity.type
_entity.pdbx_description
1 polymer ?
#
loop_
_entity_poly.entity_id
_entity_poly.type
_entity_poly.pdbx_seq_one_letter_code
_entity_poly.pdbx_strand_id
1 'polypeptide(L)'
;MKQNLTELVFIIDRSGSMAGLEVDTIGGFNGMLQKQKKAEGEVLVTTVLFNHESQTIHDRVEIDKVPLLTENDYCVGGCTALLDAVGETVEHIKNIHKYARAEDVPQHTLFVITTDGMENASTKYSCVQVKRLIEEQKERGWEFLFFGANIDAVDVGHDLGIAKERVANFNNDAKGINLNFAVVSEAVSCLRTGKQLKADWKKKIDEDYKNRKNKIK
;
A
#
# COMPACT_ATOMS: atom_id res chain seq x y z
N MET A 1 -7.14 -22.50 0.47
CA MET A 1 -6.38 -21.37 -0.07
C MET A 1 -5.64 -21.83 -1.31
N LYS A 2 -5.65 -21.01 -2.35
CA LYS A 2 -4.96 -21.29 -3.61
C LYS A 2 -3.45 -21.10 -3.42
N GLN A 3 -2.72 -22.20 -3.48
CA GLN A 3 -1.25 -22.15 -3.41
C GLN A 3 -0.70 -21.34 -4.59
N ASN A 4 0.35 -20.57 -4.37
CA ASN A 4 1.00 -19.68 -5.34
C ASN A 4 0.14 -18.50 -5.86
N LEU A 5 -1.04 -18.25 -5.28
CA LEU A 5 -1.81 -17.04 -5.55
C LEU A 5 -1.53 -15.99 -4.46
N THR A 6 -1.11 -14.81 -4.89
CA THR A 6 -0.92 -13.64 -4.04
C THR A 6 -1.92 -12.56 -4.40
N GLU A 7 -2.52 -11.91 -3.44
CA GLU A 7 -3.33 -10.72 -3.62
C GLU A 7 -2.57 -9.48 -3.15
N LEU A 8 -2.38 -8.54 -4.06
CA LEU A 8 -1.72 -7.26 -3.81
C LEU A 8 -2.75 -6.15 -3.84
N VAL A 9 -2.85 -5.42 -2.75
CA VAL A 9 -3.79 -4.31 -2.60
C VAL A 9 -3.01 -3.03 -2.35
N PHE A 10 -3.09 -2.10 -3.28
CA PHE A 10 -2.47 -0.79 -3.18
C PHE A 10 -3.50 0.27 -2.85
N ILE A 11 -3.24 1.06 -1.81
CA ILE A 11 -4.02 2.23 -1.41
C ILE A 11 -3.06 3.41 -1.50
N ILE A 12 -3.23 4.23 -2.54
CA ILE A 12 -2.26 5.26 -2.93
C ILE A 12 -2.92 6.64 -2.81
N ASP A 13 -2.30 7.48 -2.02
CA ASP A 13 -2.71 8.87 -1.83
C ASP A 13 -2.53 9.68 -3.12
N ARG A 14 -3.57 10.42 -3.49
CA ARG A 14 -3.58 11.44 -4.54
C ARG A 14 -4.11 12.78 -4.02
N SER A 15 -4.02 13.03 -2.71
CA SER A 15 -4.39 14.31 -2.11
C SER A 15 -3.50 15.46 -2.58
N GLY A 16 -3.88 16.69 -2.24
CA GLY A 16 -3.20 17.89 -2.74
C GLY A 16 -1.72 17.98 -2.36
N SER A 17 -1.28 17.35 -1.28
CA SER A 17 0.13 17.29 -0.85
C SER A 17 1.04 16.50 -1.79
N MET A 18 0.45 15.58 -2.60
CA MET A 18 1.18 14.81 -3.62
C MET A 18 1.50 15.60 -4.89
N ALA A 19 1.11 16.90 -4.97
CA ALA A 19 1.36 17.73 -6.14
C ALA A 19 2.86 17.86 -6.46
N GLY A 20 3.20 17.62 -7.74
CA GLY A 20 4.59 17.61 -8.23
C GLY A 20 5.28 16.25 -8.14
N LEU A 21 4.60 15.21 -7.61
CA LEU A 21 5.12 13.85 -7.49
C LEU A 21 4.34 12.84 -8.38
N GLU A 22 3.47 13.35 -9.25
CA GLU A 22 2.60 12.52 -10.09
C GLU A 22 3.42 11.59 -10.99
N VAL A 23 4.41 12.14 -11.70
CA VAL A 23 5.28 11.38 -12.62
C VAL A 23 6.07 10.30 -11.87
N ASP A 24 6.59 10.62 -10.68
CA ASP A 24 7.36 9.67 -9.89
C ASP A 24 6.48 8.57 -9.29
N THR A 25 5.27 8.89 -8.85
CA THR A 25 4.30 7.93 -8.33
C THR A 25 3.84 6.97 -9.43
N ILE A 26 3.43 7.51 -10.58
CA ILE A 26 3.04 6.72 -11.76
C ILE A 26 4.19 5.84 -12.23
N GLY A 27 5.39 6.43 -12.40
CA GLY A 27 6.57 5.72 -12.87
C GLY A 27 7.02 4.63 -11.91
N GLY A 28 7.04 4.91 -10.61
CA GLY A 28 7.40 3.97 -9.56
C GLY A 28 6.44 2.79 -9.47
N PHE A 29 5.12 3.06 -9.45
CA PHE A 29 4.08 2.04 -9.43
C PHE A 29 4.16 1.15 -10.69
N ASN A 30 4.23 1.74 -11.87
CA ASN A 30 4.33 1.02 -13.14
C ASN A 30 5.60 0.18 -13.23
N GLY A 31 6.75 0.71 -12.79
CA GLY A 31 8.01 -0.02 -12.75
C GLY A 31 7.95 -1.23 -11.83
N MET A 32 7.32 -1.07 -10.66
CA MET A 32 7.07 -2.18 -9.72
C MET A 32 6.16 -3.24 -10.36
N LEU A 33 5.03 -2.84 -10.95
CA LEU A 33 4.12 -3.78 -11.65
C LEU A 33 4.83 -4.55 -12.74
N GLN A 34 5.58 -3.87 -13.62
CA GLN A 34 6.30 -4.52 -14.71
C GLN A 34 7.35 -5.54 -14.22
N LYS A 35 7.99 -5.25 -13.08
CA LYS A 35 8.91 -6.18 -12.45
C LYS A 35 8.18 -7.41 -11.91
N GLN A 36 7.02 -7.20 -11.30
CA GLN A 36 6.21 -8.28 -10.73
C GLN A 36 5.56 -9.16 -11.81
N LYS A 37 5.21 -8.60 -12.99
CA LYS A 37 4.72 -9.39 -14.15
C LYS A 37 5.73 -10.42 -14.65
N LYS A 38 7.03 -10.17 -14.46
CA LYS A 38 8.11 -11.08 -14.88
C LYS A 38 8.42 -12.20 -13.88
N ALA A 39 7.87 -12.11 -12.67
CA ALA A 39 8.12 -13.09 -11.62
C ALA A 39 7.07 -14.20 -11.66
N GLU A 40 7.47 -15.43 -11.27
CA GLU A 40 6.59 -16.59 -11.23
C GLU A 40 5.47 -16.45 -10.18
N GLY A 41 4.39 -17.19 -10.39
CA GLY A 41 3.21 -17.25 -9.50
C GLY A 41 2.08 -16.32 -9.97
N GLU A 42 0.86 -16.66 -9.58
CA GLU A 42 -0.34 -15.89 -9.91
C GLU A 42 -0.50 -14.72 -8.94
N VAL A 43 -0.90 -13.56 -9.45
CA VAL A 43 -1.14 -12.36 -8.64
C VAL A 43 -2.43 -11.69 -9.09
N LEU A 44 -3.27 -11.36 -8.12
CA LEU A 44 -4.39 -10.45 -8.29
C LEU A 44 -4.00 -9.07 -7.75
N VAL A 45 -4.31 -8.03 -8.50
CA VAL A 45 -3.99 -6.65 -8.12
C VAL A 45 -5.26 -5.85 -7.94
N THR A 46 -5.39 -5.23 -6.78
CA THR A 46 -6.35 -4.18 -6.50
C THR A 46 -5.60 -2.87 -6.29
N THR A 47 -6.04 -1.81 -6.94
CA THR A 47 -5.45 -0.47 -6.78
C THR A 47 -6.55 0.53 -6.50
N VAL A 48 -6.46 1.17 -5.34
CA VAL A 48 -7.34 2.24 -4.90
C VAL A 48 -6.53 3.53 -4.83
N LEU A 49 -6.97 4.53 -5.57
CA LEU A 49 -6.48 5.90 -5.45
C LEU A 49 -7.42 6.67 -4.55
N PHE A 50 -6.88 7.43 -3.60
CA PHE A 50 -7.72 8.18 -2.68
C PHE A 50 -7.23 9.62 -2.48
N ASN A 51 -8.19 10.49 -2.21
CA ASN A 51 -8.04 11.83 -1.65
C ASN A 51 -9.20 12.05 -0.65
N HIS A 52 -10.12 12.96 -0.86
CA HIS A 52 -11.39 13.05 -0.13
C HIS A 52 -12.43 12.01 -0.61
N GLU A 53 -12.14 11.31 -1.70
CA GLU A 53 -12.91 10.19 -2.26
C GLU A 53 -11.98 9.03 -2.60
N SER A 54 -12.51 7.81 -2.55
CA SER A 54 -11.79 6.59 -2.96
C SER A 54 -12.26 6.14 -4.33
N GLN A 55 -11.29 5.81 -5.20
CA GLN A 55 -11.55 5.28 -6.54
C GLN A 55 -10.77 3.99 -6.75
N THR A 56 -11.48 2.89 -6.90
CA THR A 56 -10.87 1.61 -7.29
C THR A 56 -10.67 1.60 -8.80
N ILE A 57 -9.42 1.61 -9.25
CA ILE A 57 -9.05 1.59 -10.66
C ILE A 57 -8.71 0.19 -11.16
N HIS A 58 -8.24 -0.68 -10.28
CA HIS A 58 -8.08 -2.11 -10.53
C HIS A 58 -8.75 -2.86 -9.39
N ASP A 59 -9.62 -3.83 -9.70
CA ASP A 59 -10.28 -4.67 -8.69
C ASP A 59 -9.99 -6.14 -9.00
N ARG A 60 -9.03 -6.71 -8.27
CA ARG A 60 -8.59 -8.11 -8.38
C ARG A 60 -8.26 -8.53 -9.81
N VAL A 61 -7.61 -7.66 -10.55
CA VAL A 61 -7.18 -7.94 -11.92
C VAL A 61 -5.93 -8.81 -11.90
N GLU A 62 -5.90 -9.87 -12.70
CA GLU A 62 -4.67 -10.67 -12.91
C GLU A 62 -3.53 -9.75 -13.35
N ILE A 63 -2.38 -9.88 -12.71
CA ILE A 63 -1.28 -8.91 -12.86
C ILE A 63 -0.88 -8.67 -14.32
N ASP A 64 -0.90 -9.70 -15.14
CA ASP A 64 -0.53 -9.59 -16.56
C ASP A 64 -1.50 -8.73 -17.38
N LYS A 65 -2.76 -8.64 -16.90
CA LYS A 65 -3.83 -7.86 -17.52
C LYS A 65 -3.96 -6.44 -16.94
N VAL A 66 -3.25 -6.13 -15.85
CA VAL A 66 -3.31 -4.80 -15.23
C VAL A 66 -2.75 -3.76 -16.19
N PRO A 67 -3.55 -2.76 -16.62
CA PRO A 67 -3.03 -1.64 -17.39
C PRO A 67 -2.07 -0.80 -16.55
N LEU A 68 -1.15 -0.11 -17.23
CA LEU A 68 -0.26 0.83 -16.55
C LEU A 68 -1.05 2.08 -16.16
N LEU A 69 -0.70 2.64 -15.01
CA LEU A 69 -1.23 3.91 -14.53
C LEU A 69 -0.82 5.03 -15.51
N THR A 70 -1.75 5.93 -15.79
CA THR A 70 -1.51 7.10 -16.64
C THR A 70 -1.77 8.40 -15.88
N GLU A 71 -1.38 9.52 -16.44
CA GLU A 71 -1.68 10.85 -15.88
C GLU A 71 -3.20 11.12 -15.80
N ASN A 72 -4.00 10.47 -16.64
CA ASN A 72 -5.46 10.58 -16.57
C ASN A 72 -6.06 9.82 -15.38
N ASP A 73 -5.38 8.79 -14.88
CA ASP A 73 -5.83 7.99 -13.75
C ASP A 73 -5.42 8.65 -12.43
N TYR A 74 -4.22 9.22 -12.37
CA TYR A 74 -3.64 9.78 -11.15
C TYR A 74 -3.68 11.31 -11.16
N CYS A 75 -4.86 11.86 -10.89
CA CYS A 75 -5.07 13.30 -10.76
C CYS A 75 -5.01 13.70 -9.27
N VAL A 76 -4.05 14.54 -8.94
CA VAL A 76 -3.79 15.01 -7.57
C VAL A 76 -4.70 16.17 -7.19
N GLY A 77 -5.22 16.15 -5.94
CA GLY A 77 -6.03 17.25 -5.40
C GLY A 77 -6.92 16.81 -4.23
N GLY A 78 -7.50 17.78 -3.54
CA GLY A 78 -8.41 17.55 -2.41
C GLY A 78 -7.71 17.21 -1.08
N CYS A 79 -8.51 16.76 -0.11
CA CYS A 79 -8.09 16.39 1.24
C CYS A 79 -7.75 14.90 1.33
N THR A 80 -7.41 14.42 2.53
CA THR A 80 -6.90 13.05 2.77
C THR A 80 -7.90 12.26 3.63
N ALA A 81 -8.73 11.41 3.02
CA ALA A 81 -9.66 10.51 3.70
C ALA A 81 -9.06 9.10 3.83
N LEU A 82 -7.95 8.99 4.55
CA LEU A 82 -7.18 7.75 4.70
C LEU A 82 -7.97 6.64 5.36
N LEU A 83 -8.72 6.95 6.43
CA LEU A 83 -9.48 5.95 7.18
C LEU A 83 -10.59 5.36 6.32
N ASP A 84 -11.28 6.19 5.53
CA ASP A 84 -12.34 5.73 4.63
C ASP A 84 -11.75 4.83 3.53
N ALA A 85 -10.64 5.24 2.90
CA ALA A 85 -9.97 4.46 1.86
C ALA A 85 -9.51 3.10 2.37
N VAL A 86 -8.86 3.06 3.54
CA VAL A 86 -8.38 1.81 4.14
C VAL A 86 -9.55 0.93 4.59
N GLY A 87 -10.52 1.51 5.30
CA GLY A 87 -11.68 0.78 5.83
C GLY A 87 -12.50 0.14 4.71
N GLU A 88 -12.88 0.91 3.68
CA GLU A 88 -13.64 0.41 2.53
C GLU A 88 -12.88 -0.70 1.79
N THR A 89 -11.58 -0.51 1.55
CA THR A 89 -10.78 -1.48 0.81
C THR A 89 -10.59 -2.78 1.58
N VAL A 90 -10.27 -2.71 2.88
CA VAL A 90 -10.13 -3.90 3.73
C VAL A 90 -11.43 -4.67 3.81
N GLU A 91 -12.56 -3.98 4.00
CA GLU A 91 -13.87 -4.62 4.07
C GLU A 91 -14.29 -5.24 2.74
N HIS A 92 -13.99 -4.58 1.60
CA HIS A 92 -14.23 -5.11 0.27
C HIS A 92 -13.50 -6.45 0.04
N ILE A 93 -12.19 -6.50 0.23
CA ILE A 93 -11.39 -7.73 0.04
C ILE A 93 -11.80 -8.82 1.06
N LYS A 94 -12.03 -8.44 2.32
CA LYS A 94 -12.54 -9.36 3.35
C LYS A 94 -13.86 -10.03 2.93
N ASN A 95 -14.78 -9.26 2.38
CA ASN A 95 -16.07 -9.79 1.91
C ASN A 95 -15.90 -10.73 0.73
N ILE A 96 -15.02 -10.40 -0.22
CA ILE A 96 -14.70 -11.31 -1.32
C ILE A 96 -14.14 -12.62 -0.80
N HIS A 97 -13.15 -12.60 0.10
CA HIS A 97 -12.57 -13.82 0.67
C HIS A 97 -13.60 -14.65 1.46
N LYS A 98 -14.51 -13.98 2.15
CA LYS A 98 -15.58 -14.65 2.93
C LYS A 98 -16.53 -15.47 2.06
N TYR A 99 -16.83 -14.99 0.86
CA TYR A 99 -17.79 -15.63 -0.04
C TYR A 99 -17.13 -16.43 -1.18
N ALA A 100 -15.81 -16.32 -1.34
CA ALA A 100 -15.06 -17.12 -2.29
C ALA A 100 -14.99 -18.59 -1.82
N ARG A 101 -14.84 -19.50 -2.78
CA ARG A 101 -14.52 -20.90 -2.46
C ARG A 101 -13.14 -20.95 -1.80
N ALA A 102 -12.93 -21.86 -0.86
CA ALA A 102 -11.67 -21.99 -0.12
C ALA A 102 -10.44 -22.14 -1.04
N GLU A 103 -10.61 -22.78 -2.20
CA GLU A 103 -9.60 -22.98 -3.22
C GLU A 103 -9.29 -21.70 -4.04
N ASP A 104 -10.15 -20.68 -4.00
CA ASP A 104 -9.98 -19.40 -4.72
C ASP A 104 -9.44 -18.29 -3.81
N VAL A 105 -9.39 -18.53 -2.48
CA VAL A 105 -8.82 -17.56 -1.53
C VAL A 105 -7.29 -17.55 -1.67
N PRO A 106 -6.65 -16.40 -1.88
CA PRO A 106 -5.20 -16.27 -1.99
C PRO A 106 -4.46 -16.81 -0.78
N GLN A 107 -3.29 -17.40 -1.01
CA GLN A 107 -2.40 -17.85 0.06
C GLN A 107 -1.80 -16.67 0.83
N HIS A 108 -1.48 -15.59 0.11
CA HIS A 108 -0.91 -14.37 0.67
C HIS A 108 -1.73 -13.17 0.25
N THR A 109 -2.02 -12.29 1.19
CA THR A 109 -2.67 -11.00 0.95
C THR A 109 -1.80 -9.90 1.55
N LEU A 110 -1.38 -8.96 0.72
CA LEU A 110 -0.55 -7.83 1.12
C LEU A 110 -1.23 -6.52 0.78
N PHE A 111 -1.42 -5.69 1.79
CA PHE A 111 -1.82 -4.30 1.65
C PHE A 111 -0.60 -3.39 1.70
N VAL A 112 -0.51 -2.48 0.74
CA VAL A 112 0.50 -1.43 0.66
C VAL A 112 -0.23 -0.09 0.69
N ILE A 113 -0.08 0.63 1.79
CA ILE A 113 -0.73 1.91 2.04
C ILE A 113 0.32 3.00 1.99
N THR A 114 0.14 4.00 1.12
CA THR A 114 1.06 5.13 1.00
C THR A 114 0.31 6.44 1.14
N THR A 115 0.81 7.33 2.01
CA THR A 115 0.27 8.68 2.20
C THR A 115 1.38 9.67 2.54
N ASP A 116 1.22 10.92 2.15
CA ASP A 116 2.13 12.02 2.51
C ASP A 116 1.46 13.10 3.37
N GLY A 117 0.21 12.86 3.78
CA GLY A 117 -0.60 13.79 4.55
C GLY A 117 -1.26 13.15 5.77
N MET A 118 -1.68 14.03 6.69
CA MET A 118 -2.47 13.62 7.84
C MET A 118 -3.92 13.36 7.41
N GLU A 119 -4.54 12.34 8.02
CA GLU A 119 -5.99 12.11 7.96
C GLU A 119 -6.76 13.39 8.33
N ASN A 120 -7.66 13.85 7.48
CA ASN A 120 -8.42 15.08 7.72
C ASN A 120 -9.81 15.14 7.06
N ALA A 121 -10.25 14.07 6.39
CA ALA A 121 -11.47 14.12 5.60
C ALA A 121 -12.36 12.88 5.69
N SER A 122 -11.98 11.85 6.43
CA SER A 122 -12.78 10.64 6.56
C SER A 122 -14.06 10.90 7.36
N THR A 123 -15.16 10.33 6.89
CA THR A 123 -16.50 10.49 7.47
C THR A 123 -17.21 9.15 7.73
N LYS A 124 -16.77 8.05 7.11
CA LYS A 124 -17.41 6.74 7.16
C LYS A 124 -16.79 5.84 8.22
N TYR A 125 -15.47 5.90 8.38
CA TYR A 125 -14.71 5.05 9.30
C TYR A 125 -13.97 5.88 10.34
N SER A 126 -14.07 5.46 11.59
CA SER A 126 -13.20 5.93 12.67
C SER A 126 -11.90 5.11 12.73
N CYS A 127 -10.85 5.70 13.32
CA CYS A 127 -9.58 5.01 13.55
C CYS A 127 -9.76 3.66 14.29
N VAL A 128 -10.63 3.61 15.30
CA VAL A 128 -10.94 2.38 16.06
C VAL A 128 -11.55 1.29 15.18
N GLN A 129 -12.42 1.66 14.23
CA GLN A 129 -13.03 0.70 13.31
C GLN A 129 -11.99 0.15 12.32
N VAL A 130 -11.16 1.01 11.75
CA VAL A 130 -10.08 0.60 10.82
C VAL A 130 -9.07 -0.28 11.55
N LYS A 131 -8.64 0.09 12.76
CA LYS A 131 -7.75 -0.72 13.59
C LYS A 131 -8.29 -2.13 13.79
N ARG A 132 -9.54 -2.26 14.21
CA ARG A 132 -10.17 -3.55 14.41
C ARG A 132 -10.21 -4.39 13.12
N LEU A 133 -10.56 -3.77 11.98
CA LEU A 133 -10.55 -4.44 10.68
C LEU A 133 -9.16 -4.98 10.32
N ILE A 134 -8.13 -4.18 10.50
CA ILE A 134 -6.74 -4.58 10.22
C ILE A 134 -6.31 -5.71 11.16
N GLU A 135 -6.54 -5.58 12.47
CA GLU A 135 -6.18 -6.59 13.46
C GLU A 135 -6.86 -7.94 13.19
N GLU A 136 -8.18 -7.94 12.88
CA GLU A 136 -8.92 -9.13 12.48
C GLU A 136 -8.32 -9.82 11.23
N GLN A 137 -7.85 -9.07 10.25
CA GLN A 137 -7.27 -9.65 9.04
C GLN A 137 -5.81 -10.11 9.24
N LYS A 138 -5.05 -9.46 10.11
CA LYS A 138 -3.71 -9.93 10.52
C LYS A 138 -3.77 -11.31 11.19
N GLU A 139 -4.79 -11.59 12.00
CA GLU A 139 -5.02 -12.92 12.57
C GLU A 139 -5.27 -14.00 11.50
N ARG A 140 -5.74 -13.59 10.32
CA ARG A 140 -5.92 -14.46 9.14
C ARG A 140 -4.70 -14.55 8.24
N GLY A 141 -3.58 -13.92 8.64
CA GLY A 141 -2.31 -13.94 7.91
C GLY A 141 -2.16 -12.85 6.84
N TRP A 142 -3.02 -11.81 6.85
CA TRP A 142 -2.81 -10.67 5.96
C TRP A 142 -1.65 -9.82 6.46
N GLU A 143 -0.86 -9.32 5.53
CA GLU A 143 0.24 -8.38 5.80
C GLU A 143 -0.17 -6.96 5.39
N PHE A 144 0.24 -5.99 6.20
CA PHE A 144 -0.01 -4.56 5.95
C PHE A 144 1.31 -3.81 6.03
N LEU A 145 1.66 -3.09 4.97
CA LEU A 145 2.78 -2.16 4.93
C LEU A 145 2.25 -0.73 4.85
N PHE A 146 2.76 0.12 5.72
CA PHE A 146 2.38 1.52 5.76
C PHE A 146 3.59 2.42 5.50
N PHE A 147 3.46 3.32 4.54
CA PHE A 147 4.46 4.31 4.15
C PHE A 147 3.89 5.70 4.39
N GLY A 148 4.50 6.44 5.28
CA GLY A 148 4.10 7.82 5.59
C GLY A 148 5.21 8.81 5.32
N ALA A 149 4.88 9.94 4.70
CA ALA A 149 5.75 11.10 4.60
C ALA A 149 5.09 12.31 5.27
N ASN A 150 5.90 13.27 5.71
CA ASN A 150 5.43 14.50 6.37
C ASN A 150 4.55 14.28 7.63
N ILE A 151 4.49 13.07 8.13
CA ILE A 151 3.73 12.63 9.31
C ILE A 151 4.62 11.76 10.20
N ASP A 152 4.22 11.53 11.44
CA ASP A 152 4.81 10.43 12.21
C ASP A 152 4.14 9.12 11.78
N ALA A 153 4.72 8.49 10.76
CA ALA A 153 4.16 7.26 10.20
C ALA A 153 4.09 6.13 11.24
N VAL A 154 4.98 6.12 12.24
CA VAL A 154 4.99 5.08 13.28
C VAL A 154 3.77 5.24 14.18
N ASP A 155 3.44 6.47 14.59
CA ASP A 155 2.27 6.75 15.43
C ASP A 155 0.97 6.47 14.65
N VAL A 156 0.87 6.97 13.41
CA VAL A 156 -0.30 6.70 12.55
C VAL A 156 -0.47 5.20 12.29
N GLY A 157 0.61 4.49 11.96
CA GLY A 157 0.57 3.04 11.76
C GLY A 157 0.14 2.27 13.01
N HIS A 158 0.64 2.67 14.19
CA HIS A 158 0.23 2.11 15.47
C HIS A 158 -1.27 2.30 15.72
N ASP A 159 -1.78 3.49 15.46
CA ASP A 159 -3.19 3.81 15.62
C ASP A 159 -4.09 3.00 14.68
N LEU A 160 -3.57 2.65 13.50
CA LEU A 160 -4.21 1.74 12.55
C LEU A 160 -4.01 0.25 12.89
N GLY A 161 -3.31 -0.10 13.98
CA GLY A 161 -3.02 -1.49 14.34
C GLY A 161 -1.91 -2.16 13.53
N ILE A 162 -1.10 -1.37 12.81
CA ILE A 162 0.05 -1.86 12.02
C ILE A 162 1.30 -1.81 12.89
N ALA A 163 2.01 -2.93 12.98
CA ALA A 163 3.22 -3.02 13.80
C ALA A 163 4.34 -2.13 13.24
N LYS A 164 5.15 -1.52 14.12
CA LYS A 164 6.26 -0.63 13.78
C LYS A 164 7.23 -1.22 12.75
N GLU A 165 7.42 -2.54 12.77
CA GLU A 165 8.27 -3.27 11.82
C GLU A 165 7.69 -3.25 10.41
N ARG A 166 6.42 -2.90 10.24
CA ARG A 166 5.69 -2.81 8.97
C ARG A 166 5.42 -1.37 8.52
N VAL A 167 5.98 -0.39 9.23
CA VAL A 167 5.82 1.03 8.95
C VAL A 167 7.14 1.65 8.53
N ALA A 168 7.15 2.46 7.49
CA ALA A 168 8.30 3.21 7.03
C ALA A 168 8.00 4.71 6.90
N ASN A 169 8.88 5.57 7.45
CA ASN A 169 8.89 6.98 7.11
C ASN A 169 9.74 7.21 5.87
N PHE A 170 9.26 7.98 4.91
CA PHE A 170 10.00 8.30 3.71
C PHE A 170 10.08 9.81 3.43
N ASN A 171 11.03 10.22 2.59
CA ASN A 171 11.13 11.61 2.14
C ASN A 171 10.18 11.84 0.96
N ASN A 172 9.32 12.87 1.06
CA ASN A 172 8.33 13.20 0.04
C ASN A 172 8.98 13.92 -1.15
N ASP A 173 9.75 13.18 -1.93
CA ASP A 173 10.39 13.62 -3.16
C ASP A 173 10.53 12.46 -4.16
N ALA A 174 10.91 12.77 -5.40
CA ALA A 174 11.11 11.80 -6.47
C ALA A 174 11.95 10.58 -6.04
N LYS A 175 13.06 10.82 -5.32
CA LYS A 175 13.94 9.74 -4.86
C LYS A 175 13.29 8.86 -3.81
N GLY A 176 12.56 9.46 -2.84
CA GLY A 176 11.85 8.74 -1.79
C GLY A 176 10.73 7.87 -2.36
N ILE A 177 9.93 8.42 -3.26
CA ILE A 177 8.85 7.68 -3.96
C ILE A 177 9.41 6.49 -4.74
N ASN A 178 10.44 6.71 -5.57
CA ASN A 178 11.07 5.65 -6.35
C ASN A 178 11.70 4.56 -5.44
N LEU A 179 12.31 4.95 -4.32
CA LEU A 179 12.85 4.02 -3.34
C LEU A 179 11.75 3.18 -2.68
N ASN A 180 10.60 3.79 -2.33
CA ASN A 180 9.47 3.08 -1.76
C ASN A 180 9.00 1.97 -2.70
N PHE A 181 8.70 2.30 -3.97
CA PHE A 181 8.24 1.29 -4.92
C PHE A 181 9.28 0.19 -5.19
N ALA A 182 10.58 0.52 -5.17
CA ALA A 182 11.63 -0.47 -5.27
C ALA A 182 11.63 -1.44 -4.09
N VAL A 183 11.49 -0.93 -2.85
CA VAL A 183 11.42 -1.74 -1.63
C VAL A 183 10.11 -2.53 -1.56
N VAL A 184 8.97 -1.93 -1.93
CA VAL A 184 7.69 -2.66 -2.08
C VAL A 184 7.85 -3.83 -3.04
N SER A 185 8.51 -3.62 -4.20
CA SER A 185 8.76 -4.70 -5.15
C SER A 185 9.58 -5.85 -4.55
N GLU A 186 10.58 -5.55 -3.72
CA GLU A 186 11.37 -6.56 -3.01
C GLU A 186 10.51 -7.31 -1.96
N ALA A 187 9.68 -6.58 -1.21
CA ALA A 187 8.76 -7.16 -0.22
C ALA A 187 7.74 -8.10 -0.87
N VAL A 188 7.12 -7.67 -1.97
CA VAL A 188 6.18 -8.48 -2.77
C VAL A 188 6.86 -9.75 -3.27
N SER A 189 8.07 -9.64 -3.83
CA SER A 189 8.84 -10.80 -4.32
C SER A 189 9.17 -11.79 -3.19
N CYS A 190 9.45 -11.29 -1.99
CA CYS A 190 9.70 -12.11 -0.81
C CYS A 190 8.44 -12.94 -0.44
N LEU A 191 7.27 -12.28 -0.36
CA LEU A 191 6.02 -12.95 0.00
C LEU A 191 5.57 -13.95 -1.07
N ARG A 192 5.71 -13.63 -2.36
CA ARG A 192 5.38 -14.54 -3.47
C ARG A 192 6.19 -15.83 -3.46
N THR A 193 7.39 -15.79 -2.88
CA THR A 193 8.21 -17.01 -2.69
C THR A 193 7.90 -17.75 -1.40
N GLY A 194 6.81 -17.41 -0.68
CA GLY A 194 6.43 -18.04 0.58
C GLY A 194 7.35 -17.69 1.75
N LYS A 195 8.23 -16.71 1.61
CA LYS A 195 9.13 -16.27 2.67
C LYS A 195 8.46 -15.21 3.54
N GLN A 196 8.73 -15.27 4.83
CA GLN A 196 8.31 -14.21 5.74
C GLN A 196 9.11 -12.92 5.50
N LEU A 197 8.40 -11.79 5.51
CA LEU A 197 9.03 -10.48 5.43
C LEU A 197 9.77 -10.18 6.75
N LYS A 198 11.10 -10.09 6.68
CA LYS A 198 11.94 -9.79 7.84
C LYS A 198 11.78 -8.34 8.28
N ALA A 199 12.18 -8.00 9.50
CA ALA A 199 12.10 -6.64 10.02
C ALA A 199 12.99 -5.63 9.28
N ASP A 200 14.04 -6.08 8.61
CA ASP A 200 14.99 -5.25 7.86
C ASP A 200 14.56 -4.93 6.41
N TRP A 201 13.37 -5.35 6.00
CA TRP A 201 12.84 -5.11 4.64
C TRP A 201 12.87 -3.63 4.22
N LYS A 202 12.69 -2.72 5.17
CA LYS A 202 12.65 -1.27 4.97
C LYS A 202 13.98 -0.55 5.23
N LYS A 203 15.07 -1.28 5.48
CA LYS A 203 16.37 -0.71 5.87
C LYS A 203 16.84 0.42 4.94
N LYS A 204 16.70 0.24 3.63
CA LYS A 204 17.10 1.24 2.63
C LYS A 204 16.33 2.56 2.79
N ILE A 205 15.02 2.48 3.11
CA ILE A 205 14.16 3.66 3.33
C ILE A 205 14.56 4.34 4.63
N ASP A 206 14.73 3.58 5.71
CA ASP A 206 15.13 4.12 7.02
C ASP A 206 16.49 4.82 6.95
N GLU A 207 17.46 4.27 6.20
CA GLU A 207 18.77 4.88 5.98
C GLU A 207 18.68 6.18 5.15
N ASP A 208 17.92 6.18 4.05
CA ASP A 208 17.70 7.38 3.23
C ASP A 208 17.01 8.48 4.04
N TYR A 209 15.98 8.15 4.81
CA TYR A 209 15.27 9.09 5.64
C TYR A 209 16.16 9.72 6.71
N LYS A 210 16.93 8.91 7.46
CA LYS A 210 17.86 9.38 8.49
C LYS A 210 18.97 10.25 7.92
N ASN A 211 19.58 9.83 6.83
CA ASN A 211 20.71 10.53 6.21
C ASN A 211 20.33 11.93 5.70
N ARG A 212 19.09 12.11 5.24
CA ARG A 212 18.62 13.42 4.76
C ARG A 212 18.16 14.31 5.91
N LYS A 213 17.52 13.76 6.93
CA LYS A 213 17.14 14.52 8.13
C LYS A 213 18.35 15.11 8.85
N ASN A 214 19.51 14.43 8.81
CA ASN A 214 20.76 14.90 9.40
C ASN A 214 21.48 15.99 8.55
N LYS A 215 21.13 16.17 7.28
CA LYS A 215 21.69 17.21 6.41
C LYS A 215 20.96 18.56 6.49
N ILE A 216 19.78 18.58 7.09
CA ILE A 216 18.92 19.78 7.25
C ILE A 216 19.20 20.48 8.60
N LYS A 217 19.97 19.85 9.49
CA LYS A 217 20.52 20.46 10.72
C LYS A 217 21.90 21.02 10.46
#